data_d527ce220bb773ff719a93bc8acedc4e
#
_entry.id   d527ce220bb773ff719a93bc8acedc4e
#
_cell.length_a   1.000
_cell.length_b   1.000
_cell.length_c   1.000
_cell.angle_alpha   90.00
_cell.angle_beta   90.00
_cell.angle_gamma   90.00
#
_symmetry.space_group_name_H-M   'P 1'
#
loop_
_entity.id
_entity.type
_entity.pdbx_description
1 polymer ?
#
loop_
_entity_poly.entity_id
_entity_poly.type
_entity_poly.pdbx_seq_one_letter_code
_entity_poly.pdbx_strand_id
1 'polypeptide(L)'
;MMYKDAGIVLIGFLTLANCNKTNEKVEVLARVENAVLTKKEVINRFPEYRMADVENQVTQWVNAELLYTAAVRAGVNKDVAIVNRVEDYQKKLIGQTYLEMVLRSRVGVSTDEIKDFYTEQKEMFKRRHGEALINNFNVDNKNDANKIRVLLEKDAGNKKRNKLFEKYGVNAISVEENQLRPAINKAVFSGTKRKYIGPIKSGDSYVVVEVIKRFPKGTYRSLDEVYDHIYLVIQKRKAVIHSAAIIDSLKQEYLFELNVGGL
;
A
#
# COMPACT_ATOMS: atom_id res chain seq x y z
N MET A 1 36.84 -6.31 86.05
CA MET A 1 37.22 -5.03 85.45
C MET A 1 36.49 -5.00 84.09
N MET A 2 35.49 -4.14 84.03
CA MET A 2 34.48 -4.09 82.98
C MET A 2 34.98 -3.22 81.86
N TYR A 3 34.86 -3.69 80.61
CA TYR A 3 34.84 -2.80 79.46
C TYR A 3 33.55 -3.03 78.63
N LYS A 4 32.82 -1.92 78.48
CA LYS A 4 31.60 -1.83 77.71
C LYS A 4 31.96 -1.65 76.25
N ASP A 5 31.43 -2.53 75.37
CA ASP A 5 31.48 -2.33 73.95
C ASP A 5 30.23 -1.55 73.51
N ALA A 6 30.47 -0.42 72.89
CA ALA A 6 29.43 0.42 72.27
C ALA A 6 29.21 0.01 70.84
N GLY A 7 28.06 -0.61 70.53
CA GLY A 7 27.65 -0.95 69.19
C GLY A 7 27.19 0.29 68.43
N ILE A 8 27.82 0.53 67.29
CA ILE A 8 27.42 1.54 66.30
C ILE A 8 26.35 0.93 65.40
N VAL A 9 25.12 1.44 65.53
CA VAL A 9 24.03 1.10 64.57
C VAL A 9 24.16 1.96 63.33
N LEU A 10 24.52 1.36 62.21
CA LEU A 10 24.58 2.01 60.90
C LEU A 10 23.17 1.95 60.26
N ILE A 11 22.44 3.07 60.30
CA ILE A 11 21.15 3.21 59.63
C ILE A 11 21.42 3.44 58.14
N GLY A 12 21.25 2.37 57.33
CA GLY A 12 21.32 2.46 55.89
C GLY A 12 20.07 3.15 55.34
N PHE A 13 20.24 4.33 54.77
CA PHE A 13 19.22 5.03 54.00
C PHE A 13 18.99 4.28 52.68
N LEU A 14 17.90 3.47 52.56
CA LEU A 14 17.42 2.97 51.30
C LEU A 14 16.74 4.11 50.54
N THR A 15 17.41 4.71 49.57
CA THR A 15 16.78 5.58 48.60
C THR A 15 15.96 4.70 47.64
N LEU A 16 14.64 4.69 47.82
CA LEU A 16 13.69 4.15 46.86
C LEU A 16 13.76 5.04 45.62
N ALA A 17 14.45 4.57 44.58
CA ALA A 17 14.37 5.14 43.24
C ALA A 17 12.94 4.94 42.74
N ASN A 18 12.14 6.00 42.79
CA ASN A 18 10.79 6.06 42.26
C ASN A 18 10.89 6.08 40.75
N CYS A 19 10.84 4.91 40.09
CA CYS A 19 10.65 4.80 38.65
C CYS A 19 9.26 5.35 38.31
N ASN A 20 9.18 6.62 37.93
CA ASN A 20 8.02 7.21 37.28
C ASN A 20 7.84 6.56 35.92
N LYS A 21 7.24 5.37 35.88
CA LYS A 21 6.59 4.86 34.67
C LYS A 21 5.40 5.79 34.41
N THR A 22 5.50 6.66 33.43
CA THR A 22 4.36 7.34 32.81
C THR A 22 3.34 6.27 32.46
N ASN A 23 2.28 6.17 33.26
CA ASN A 23 1.11 5.34 32.93
C ASN A 23 0.43 6.00 31.73
N GLU A 24 0.88 5.68 30.50
CA GLU A 24 0.06 5.90 29.31
C GLU A 24 -1.27 5.16 29.55
N LYS A 25 -2.34 5.90 29.72
CA LYS A 25 -3.69 5.31 29.81
C LYS A 25 -3.92 4.53 28.52
N VAL A 26 -3.90 3.20 28.62
CA VAL A 26 -4.20 2.31 27.50
C VAL A 26 -5.65 2.55 27.12
N GLU A 27 -5.87 3.21 25.98
CA GLU A 27 -7.21 3.49 25.44
C GLU A 27 -7.76 2.20 24.85
N VAL A 28 -8.72 1.58 25.52
CA VAL A 28 -9.41 0.35 25.12
C VAL A 28 -10.56 0.73 24.19
N LEU A 29 -10.57 0.17 22.98
CA LEU A 29 -11.63 0.39 21.98
C LEU A 29 -12.71 -0.69 22.02
N ALA A 30 -12.34 -1.94 22.33
CA ALA A 30 -13.28 -3.04 22.48
C ALA A 30 -12.77 -4.09 23.45
N ARG A 31 -13.68 -4.90 23.98
CA ARG A 31 -13.39 -6.05 24.84
C ARG A 31 -14.37 -7.17 24.54
N VAL A 32 -13.85 -8.39 24.39
CA VAL A 32 -14.61 -9.63 24.33
C VAL A 32 -13.99 -10.59 25.35
N GLU A 33 -14.69 -10.81 26.46
CA GLU A 33 -14.19 -11.56 27.63
C GLU A 33 -12.82 -11.04 28.10
N ASN A 34 -11.76 -11.84 27.95
CA ASN A 34 -10.38 -11.50 28.34
C ASN A 34 -9.60 -10.81 27.21
N ALA A 35 -10.07 -10.90 25.98
CA ALA A 35 -9.43 -10.25 24.83
C ALA A 35 -9.75 -8.75 24.83
N VAL A 36 -8.74 -7.93 24.61
CA VAL A 36 -8.85 -6.47 24.61
C VAL A 36 -8.23 -5.93 23.32
N LEU A 37 -8.95 -5.07 22.64
CA LEU A 37 -8.44 -4.31 21.51
C LEU A 37 -8.14 -2.87 21.94
N THR A 38 -6.90 -2.45 21.81
CA THR A 38 -6.45 -1.11 22.16
C THR A 38 -6.32 -0.23 20.91
N LYS A 39 -6.44 1.09 21.09
CA LYS A 39 -6.20 2.07 20.02
C LYS A 39 -4.82 1.92 19.40
N LYS A 40 -3.80 1.65 20.23
CA LYS A 40 -2.42 1.43 19.75
C LYS A 40 -2.32 0.23 18.81
N GLU A 41 -3.03 -0.87 19.11
CA GLU A 41 -3.05 -2.05 18.25
C GLU A 41 -3.73 -1.77 16.92
N VAL A 42 -4.84 -1.02 16.91
CA VAL A 42 -5.52 -0.62 15.67
C VAL A 42 -4.62 0.26 14.81
N ILE A 43 -3.98 1.26 15.38
CA ILE A 43 -3.04 2.15 14.65
C ILE A 43 -1.86 1.35 14.10
N ASN A 44 -1.28 0.43 14.88
CA ASN A 44 -0.14 -0.38 14.43
C ASN A 44 -0.51 -1.37 13.30
N ARG A 45 -1.71 -1.93 13.33
CA ARG A 45 -2.19 -2.87 12.30
C ARG A 45 -2.60 -2.15 11.01
N PHE A 46 -3.04 -0.89 11.12
CA PHE A 46 -3.64 -0.12 10.01
C PHE A 46 -3.14 1.33 10.02
N PRO A 47 -1.88 1.60 9.71
CA PRO A 47 -1.28 2.93 9.83
C PRO A 47 -1.87 3.99 8.87
N GLU A 48 -2.56 3.58 7.81
CA GLU A 48 -3.13 4.48 6.79
C GLU A 48 -4.64 4.76 6.96
N TYR A 49 -5.26 4.26 8.04
CA TYR A 49 -6.72 4.38 8.20
C TYR A 49 -7.17 5.77 8.64
N ARG A 50 -8.24 6.27 7.99
CA ARG A 50 -9.00 7.43 8.45
C ARG A 50 -9.85 7.06 9.66
N MET A 51 -10.15 8.04 10.53
CA MET A 51 -11.01 7.85 11.71
C MET A 51 -12.37 7.18 11.40
N ALA A 52 -12.95 7.45 10.22
CA ALA A 52 -14.23 6.85 9.79
C ALA A 52 -14.15 5.32 9.59
N ASP A 53 -12.95 4.77 9.38
CA ASP A 53 -12.78 3.34 9.14
C ASP A 53 -12.53 2.55 10.45
N VAL A 54 -12.19 3.25 11.55
CA VAL A 54 -11.87 2.63 12.85
C VAL A 54 -13.06 1.88 13.44
N GLU A 55 -14.26 2.45 13.38
CA GLU A 55 -15.49 1.82 13.89
C GLU A 55 -15.78 0.49 13.20
N ASN A 56 -15.63 0.45 11.88
CA ASN A 56 -15.80 -0.77 11.10
C ASN A 56 -14.74 -1.83 11.47
N GLN A 57 -13.48 -1.44 11.65
CA GLN A 57 -12.41 -2.34 12.06
C GLN A 57 -12.62 -2.90 13.48
N VAL A 58 -13.04 -2.06 14.41
CA VAL A 58 -13.39 -2.48 15.77
C VAL A 58 -14.54 -3.49 15.74
N THR A 59 -15.59 -3.23 14.94
CA THR A 59 -16.73 -4.12 14.78
C THR A 59 -16.32 -5.46 14.18
N GLN A 60 -15.49 -5.46 13.15
CA GLN A 60 -14.95 -6.70 12.55
C GLN A 60 -14.11 -7.50 13.55
N TRP A 61 -13.27 -6.83 14.35
CA TRP A 61 -12.50 -7.49 15.39
C TRP A 61 -13.40 -8.13 16.45
N VAL A 62 -14.41 -7.42 16.94
CA VAL A 62 -15.39 -7.95 17.91
C VAL A 62 -16.08 -9.21 17.36
N ASN A 63 -16.55 -9.15 16.11
CA ASN A 63 -17.21 -10.29 15.48
C ASN A 63 -16.27 -11.52 15.35
N ALA A 64 -15.02 -11.27 14.94
CA ALA A 64 -14.01 -12.33 14.83
C ALA A 64 -13.69 -12.95 16.19
N GLU A 65 -13.55 -12.13 17.24
CA GLU A 65 -13.24 -12.60 18.59
C GLU A 65 -14.40 -13.37 19.22
N LEU A 66 -15.65 -12.95 19.00
CA LEU A 66 -16.85 -13.69 19.42
C LEU A 66 -16.90 -15.08 18.76
N LEU A 67 -16.67 -15.15 17.44
CA LEU A 67 -16.64 -16.42 16.71
C LEU A 67 -15.51 -17.32 17.18
N TYR A 68 -14.32 -16.76 17.40
CA TYR A 68 -13.17 -17.49 17.93
C TYR A 68 -13.46 -18.06 19.33
N THR A 69 -13.99 -17.24 20.22
CA THR A 69 -14.36 -17.65 21.59
C THR A 69 -15.39 -18.79 21.58
N ALA A 70 -16.42 -18.67 20.73
CA ALA A 70 -17.42 -19.71 20.57
C ALA A 70 -16.83 -21.01 20.00
N ALA A 71 -15.96 -20.91 19.01
CA ALA A 71 -15.27 -22.05 18.41
C ALA A 71 -14.35 -22.77 19.40
N VAL A 72 -13.61 -22.03 20.23
CA VAL A 72 -12.77 -22.60 21.30
C VAL A 72 -13.61 -23.36 22.33
N ARG A 73 -14.76 -22.78 22.74
CA ARG A 73 -15.71 -23.47 23.66
C ARG A 73 -16.30 -24.75 23.05
N ALA A 74 -16.56 -24.74 21.74
CA ALA A 74 -17.03 -25.88 21.00
C ALA A 74 -15.94 -26.95 20.71
N GLY A 75 -14.67 -26.67 21.08
CA GLY A 75 -13.55 -27.59 20.89
C GLY A 75 -12.94 -27.60 19.49
N VAL A 76 -13.33 -26.70 18.60
CA VAL A 76 -12.81 -26.60 17.22
C VAL A 76 -11.30 -26.46 17.18
N ASN A 77 -10.72 -25.74 18.15
CA ASN A 77 -9.28 -25.57 18.29
C ASN A 77 -8.52 -26.85 18.66
N LYS A 78 -9.22 -27.92 19.02
CA LYS A 78 -8.66 -29.26 19.34
C LYS A 78 -8.83 -30.24 18.18
N ASP A 79 -9.56 -29.87 17.13
CA ASP A 79 -9.70 -30.70 15.93
C ASP A 79 -8.33 -30.85 15.25
N VAL A 80 -7.93 -32.11 15.03
CA VAL A 80 -6.62 -32.47 14.47
C VAL A 80 -6.40 -31.81 13.08
N ALA A 81 -7.45 -31.78 12.27
CA ALA A 81 -7.35 -31.15 10.94
C ALA A 81 -7.12 -29.63 11.04
N ILE A 82 -7.74 -28.97 12.00
CA ILE A 82 -7.53 -27.54 12.25
C ILE A 82 -6.13 -27.27 12.81
N VAL A 83 -5.70 -28.08 13.79
CA VAL A 83 -4.34 -27.97 14.38
C VAL A 83 -3.28 -28.11 13.30
N ASN A 84 -3.36 -29.16 12.48
CA ASN A 84 -2.39 -29.39 11.38
C ASN A 84 -2.37 -28.22 10.39
N ARG A 85 -3.55 -27.68 10.01
CA ARG A 85 -3.64 -26.51 9.11
C ARG A 85 -3.00 -25.25 9.70
N VAL A 86 -3.16 -25.03 11.00
CA VAL A 86 -2.54 -23.89 11.69
C VAL A 86 -1.02 -24.04 11.72
N GLU A 87 -0.51 -25.23 12.04
CA GLU A 87 0.93 -25.52 12.02
C GLU A 87 1.53 -25.35 10.62
N ASP A 88 0.89 -25.87 9.60
CA ASP A 88 1.35 -25.71 8.21
C ASP A 88 1.35 -24.25 7.77
N TYR A 89 0.31 -23.49 8.14
CA TYR A 89 0.25 -22.06 7.88
C TYR A 89 1.37 -21.31 8.59
N GLN A 90 1.63 -21.65 9.86
CA GLN A 90 2.71 -21.03 10.65
C GLN A 90 4.09 -21.30 10.02
N LYS A 91 4.39 -22.56 9.65
CA LYS A 91 5.66 -22.92 8.98
C LYS A 91 5.82 -22.15 7.68
N LYS A 92 4.75 -22.12 6.86
CA LYS A 92 4.76 -21.38 5.58
C LYS A 92 4.99 -19.89 5.77
N LEU A 93 4.30 -19.27 6.72
CA LEU A 93 4.41 -17.83 7.01
C LEU A 93 5.83 -17.48 7.47
N ILE A 94 6.39 -18.25 8.43
CA ILE A 94 7.75 -18.03 8.94
C ILE A 94 8.77 -18.21 7.82
N GLY A 95 8.67 -19.27 7.01
CA GLY A 95 9.57 -19.52 5.89
C GLY A 95 9.52 -18.43 4.83
N GLN A 96 8.33 -17.96 4.47
CA GLN A 96 8.16 -16.85 3.53
C GLN A 96 8.75 -15.54 4.09
N THR A 97 8.50 -15.24 5.36
CA THR A 97 9.03 -14.04 6.01
C THR A 97 10.57 -14.07 6.06
N TYR A 98 11.16 -15.23 6.37
CA TYR A 98 12.62 -15.39 6.31
C TYR A 98 13.17 -15.14 4.90
N LEU A 99 12.56 -15.76 3.89
CA LEU A 99 12.94 -15.57 2.49
C LEU A 99 12.87 -14.10 2.07
N GLU A 100 11.78 -13.41 2.39
CA GLU A 100 11.61 -11.97 2.12
C GLU A 100 12.68 -11.13 2.82
N MET A 101 13.01 -11.43 4.08
CA MET A 101 14.05 -10.73 4.84
C MET A 101 15.42 -10.88 4.16
N VAL A 102 15.77 -12.09 3.73
CA VAL A 102 17.04 -12.35 3.04
C VAL A 102 17.06 -11.68 1.67
N LEU A 103 15.96 -11.72 0.92
CA LEU A 103 15.85 -11.07 -0.39
C LEU A 103 15.99 -9.56 -0.31
N ARG A 104 15.41 -8.90 0.69
CA ARG A 104 15.56 -7.45 0.88
C ARG A 104 17.02 -7.00 1.00
N SER A 105 17.87 -7.83 1.56
CA SER A 105 19.30 -7.51 1.70
C SER A 105 20.13 -7.84 0.45
N ARG A 106 19.60 -8.66 -0.48
CA ARG A 106 20.33 -9.17 -1.64
C ARG A 106 19.85 -8.63 -2.98
N VAL A 107 18.59 -8.16 -3.05
CA VAL A 107 17.98 -7.73 -4.31
C VAL A 107 17.97 -6.22 -4.39
N GLY A 108 19.00 -5.66 -5.02
CA GLY A 108 19.04 -4.25 -5.43
C GLY A 108 18.87 -4.12 -6.94
N VAL A 109 18.27 -3.03 -7.40
CA VAL A 109 18.18 -2.68 -8.82
C VAL A 109 18.93 -1.36 -9.01
N SER A 110 19.96 -1.36 -9.87
CA SER A 110 20.72 -0.17 -10.19
C SER A 110 20.06 0.66 -11.31
N THR A 111 20.38 1.93 -11.35
CA THR A 111 19.93 2.83 -12.43
C THR A 111 20.42 2.36 -13.81
N ASP A 112 21.62 1.77 -13.87
CA ASP A 112 22.18 1.30 -15.13
C ASP A 112 21.44 0.08 -15.66
N GLU A 113 21.08 -0.88 -14.80
CA GLU A 113 20.23 -2.01 -15.17
C GLU A 113 18.86 -1.55 -15.74
N ILE A 114 18.31 -0.46 -15.20
CA ILE A 114 17.05 0.09 -15.70
C ILE A 114 17.24 0.70 -17.09
N LYS A 115 18.33 1.44 -17.32
CA LYS A 115 18.68 2.03 -18.62
C LYS A 115 18.94 0.95 -19.68
N ASP A 116 19.69 -0.08 -19.31
CA ASP A 116 20.01 -1.20 -20.18
C ASP A 116 18.73 -1.95 -20.58
N PHE A 117 17.89 -2.28 -19.60
CA PHE A 117 16.60 -2.91 -19.87
C PHE A 117 15.71 -2.06 -20.79
N TYR A 118 15.64 -0.74 -20.55
CA TYR A 118 14.89 0.16 -21.42
C TYR A 118 15.41 0.16 -22.85
N THR A 119 16.73 0.18 -23.00
CA THR A 119 17.38 0.23 -24.32
C THR A 119 17.19 -1.09 -25.07
N GLU A 120 17.42 -2.22 -24.41
CA GLU A 120 17.27 -3.55 -24.97
C GLU A 120 15.82 -3.90 -25.33
N GLN A 121 14.88 -3.45 -24.48
CA GLN A 121 13.45 -3.78 -24.61
C GLN A 121 12.61 -2.59 -25.12
N LYS A 122 13.21 -1.64 -25.83
CA LYS A 122 12.58 -0.38 -26.24
C LYS A 122 11.25 -0.56 -26.96
N GLU A 123 11.13 -1.59 -27.80
CA GLU A 123 9.89 -1.88 -28.54
C GLU A 123 8.71 -2.24 -27.62
N MET A 124 8.96 -2.74 -26.41
CA MET A 124 7.90 -2.99 -25.41
C MET A 124 7.21 -1.71 -24.96
N PHE A 125 7.91 -0.57 -25.05
CA PHE A 125 7.45 0.74 -24.58
C PHE A 125 6.84 1.59 -25.71
N LYS A 126 6.64 1.00 -26.88
CA LYS A 126 5.97 1.65 -28.01
C LYS A 126 4.47 1.73 -27.77
N ARG A 127 3.92 2.93 -27.90
CA ARG A 127 2.48 3.17 -27.76
C ARG A 127 1.70 2.52 -28.88
N ARG A 128 0.82 1.59 -28.54
CA ARG A 128 -0.04 0.88 -29.51
C ARG A 128 -1.24 1.71 -29.94
N HIS A 129 -1.66 2.65 -29.10
CA HIS A 129 -2.76 3.58 -29.32
C HIS A 129 -2.29 5.00 -29.02
N GLY A 130 -3.09 6.01 -29.38
CA GLY A 130 -2.89 7.36 -28.91
C GLY A 130 -3.07 7.41 -27.39
N GLU A 131 -2.26 8.18 -26.68
CA GLU A 131 -2.36 8.40 -25.23
C GLU A 131 -2.48 9.87 -24.91
N ALA A 132 -3.12 10.20 -23.82
CA ALA A 132 -3.20 11.57 -23.31
C ALA A 132 -3.09 11.60 -21.80
N LEU A 133 -2.30 12.54 -21.29
CA LEU A 133 -2.29 12.92 -19.87
C LEU A 133 -3.34 14.01 -19.70
N ILE A 134 -4.35 13.74 -18.87
CA ILE A 134 -5.50 14.62 -18.70
C ILE A 134 -5.85 14.86 -17.23
N ASN A 135 -6.45 16.02 -16.95
CA ASN A 135 -7.24 16.27 -15.76
C ASN A 135 -8.72 16.20 -16.14
N ASN A 136 -9.50 15.40 -15.42
CA ASN A 136 -10.89 15.15 -15.70
C ASN A 136 -11.79 15.65 -14.57
N PHE A 137 -12.62 16.67 -14.83
CA PHE A 137 -13.58 17.24 -13.89
C PHE A 137 -14.97 16.71 -14.22
N ASN A 138 -15.57 16.00 -13.29
CA ASN A 138 -16.96 15.52 -13.40
C ASN A 138 -17.85 16.35 -12.47
N VAL A 139 -18.91 16.96 -13.00
CA VAL A 139 -19.79 17.87 -12.28
C VAL A 139 -21.26 17.66 -12.66
N ASP A 140 -22.18 17.89 -11.72
CA ASP A 140 -23.60 17.56 -11.88
C ASP A 140 -24.33 18.51 -12.83
N ASN A 141 -23.84 19.73 -13.01
CA ASN A 141 -24.54 20.70 -13.82
C ASN A 141 -23.64 21.45 -14.81
N LYS A 142 -24.25 21.89 -15.91
CA LYS A 142 -23.58 22.57 -17.02
C LYS A 142 -22.99 23.93 -16.64
N ASN A 143 -23.61 24.66 -15.72
CA ASN A 143 -23.16 25.98 -15.31
C ASN A 143 -21.83 25.90 -14.56
N ASP A 144 -21.67 24.94 -13.65
CA ASP A 144 -20.43 24.73 -12.93
C ASP A 144 -19.33 24.18 -13.84
N ALA A 145 -19.68 23.29 -14.77
CA ALA A 145 -18.75 22.85 -15.82
C ALA A 145 -18.22 24.02 -16.66
N ASN A 146 -19.09 24.97 -17.05
CA ASN A 146 -18.65 26.20 -17.75
C ASN A 146 -17.74 27.08 -16.88
N LYS A 147 -18.06 27.26 -15.58
CA LYS A 147 -17.19 28.02 -14.66
C LYS A 147 -15.82 27.38 -14.53
N ILE A 148 -15.75 26.05 -14.42
CA ILE A 148 -14.48 25.30 -14.38
C ILE A 148 -13.68 25.55 -15.65
N ARG A 149 -14.30 25.38 -16.83
CA ARG A 149 -13.63 25.61 -18.11
C ARG A 149 -13.05 27.03 -18.21
N VAL A 150 -13.86 28.04 -17.86
CA VAL A 150 -13.42 29.45 -17.90
C VAL A 150 -12.27 29.71 -16.92
N LEU A 151 -12.29 29.12 -15.72
CA LEU A 151 -11.21 29.23 -14.75
C LEU A 151 -9.90 28.60 -15.27
N LEU A 152 -9.99 27.44 -15.93
CA LEU A 152 -8.85 26.78 -16.52
C LEU A 152 -8.29 27.56 -17.72
N GLU A 153 -9.15 28.10 -18.60
CA GLU A 153 -8.77 28.87 -19.79
C GLU A 153 -8.12 30.22 -19.43
N LYS A 154 -8.59 30.88 -18.38
CA LYS A 154 -8.08 32.20 -17.94
C LYS A 154 -6.75 32.12 -17.20
N ASP A 155 -6.18 30.93 -17.07
CA ASP A 155 -4.95 30.70 -16.28
C ASP A 155 -5.02 31.43 -14.92
N ALA A 156 -6.20 31.32 -14.29
CA ALA A 156 -6.46 31.95 -13.00
C ALA A 156 -5.44 31.42 -12.01
N GLY A 157 -4.49 32.24 -11.62
CA GLY A 157 -3.27 31.98 -10.88
C GLY A 157 -3.35 30.81 -9.90
N ASN A 158 -2.27 30.14 -9.66
CA ASN A 158 -2.10 28.85 -8.98
C ASN A 158 -3.03 28.62 -7.78
N LYS A 159 -3.36 29.65 -7.01
CA LYS A 159 -4.21 29.50 -5.81
C LYS A 159 -5.68 29.14 -6.11
N LYS A 160 -6.29 29.74 -7.15
CA LYS A 160 -7.68 29.42 -7.53
C LYS A 160 -7.75 28.07 -8.22
N ARG A 161 -6.74 27.76 -9.02
CA ARG A 161 -6.58 26.47 -9.70
C ARG A 161 -6.42 25.33 -8.66
N ASN A 162 -5.51 25.48 -7.70
CA ASN A 162 -5.27 24.45 -6.66
C ASN A 162 -6.55 24.18 -5.85
N LYS A 163 -7.28 25.21 -5.42
CA LYS A 163 -8.58 25.05 -4.75
C LYS A 163 -9.61 24.30 -5.59
N LEU A 164 -9.59 24.49 -6.93
CA LEU A 164 -10.46 23.76 -7.83
C LEU A 164 -10.11 22.26 -7.86
N PHE A 165 -8.82 21.94 -7.99
CA PHE A 165 -8.32 20.57 -8.01
C PHE A 165 -8.61 19.85 -6.69
N GLU A 166 -8.36 20.51 -5.56
CA GLU A 166 -8.68 19.98 -4.23
C GLU A 166 -10.20 19.73 -4.07
N LYS A 167 -11.03 20.71 -4.45
CA LYS A 167 -12.49 20.62 -4.33
C LYS A 167 -13.06 19.42 -5.08
N TYR A 168 -12.53 19.10 -6.27
CA TYR A 168 -13.03 18.02 -7.11
C TYR A 168 -12.18 16.76 -7.04
N GLY A 169 -11.13 16.71 -6.21
CA GLY A 169 -10.23 15.56 -6.06
C GLY A 169 -9.55 15.17 -7.37
N VAL A 170 -9.22 16.15 -8.24
CA VAL A 170 -8.71 15.87 -9.58
C VAL A 170 -7.21 15.76 -9.57
N ASN A 171 -6.71 14.63 -10.06
CA ASN A 171 -5.31 14.37 -10.33
C ASN A 171 -5.11 14.05 -11.81
N ALA A 172 -3.92 14.32 -12.32
CA ALA A 172 -3.57 13.97 -13.69
C ALA A 172 -3.58 12.43 -13.88
N ILE A 173 -4.29 11.98 -14.90
CA ILE A 173 -4.37 10.56 -15.27
C ILE A 173 -3.94 10.37 -16.71
N SER A 174 -3.25 9.26 -16.98
CA SER A 174 -2.96 8.82 -18.35
C SER A 174 -4.11 7.97 -18.86
N VAL A 175 -4.57 8.24 -20.08
CA VAL A 175 -5.66 7.51 -20.74
C VAL A 175 -5.25 7.13 -22.13
N GLU A 176 -5.65 5.95 -22.57
CA GLU A 176 -5.48 5.51 -23.96
C GLU A 176 -6.72 5.83 -24.81
N GLU A 177 -6.51 5.96 -26.09
CA GLU A 177 -7.60 6.07 -27.06
C GLU A 177 -8.55 4.87 -26.94
N ASN A 178 -9.86 5.18 -26.90
CA ASN A 178 -10.97 4.24 -26.67
C ASN A 178 -11.19 3.78 -25.22
N GLN A 179 -10.47 4.29 -24.25
CA GLN A 179 -10.76 4.07 -22.80
C GLN A 179 -11.80 5.03 -22.23
N LEU A 180 -12.01 6.17 -22.87
CA LEU A 180 -12.98 7.16 -22.44
C LEU A 180 -14.35 6.92 -23.10
N ARG A 181 -15.42 7.48 -22.51
CA ARG A 181 -16.74 7.50 -23.16
C ARG A 181 -16.66 8.11 -24.55
N PRO A 182 -17.42 7.64 -25.56
CA PRO A 182 -17.22 7.97 -26.97
C PRO A 182 -17.13 9.48 -27.27
N ALA A 183 -17.99 10.30 -26.69
CA ALA A 183 -18.00 11.74 -26.89
C ALA A 183 -16.72 12.43 -26.34
N ILE A 184 -16.24 11.97 -25.18
CA ILE A 184 -15.02 12.50 -24.52
C ILE A 184 -13.81 11.98 -25.31
N ASN A 185 -13.78 10.70 -25.65
CA ASN A 185 -12.72 10.08 -26.44
C ASN A 185 -12.49 10.81 -27.76
N LYS A 186 -13.57 10.99 -28.52
CA LYS A 186 -13.53 11.76 -29.76
C LYS A 186 -12.97 13.16 -29.55
N ALA A 187 -13.39 13.87 -28.50
CA ALA A 187 -12.94 15.22 -28.23
C ALA A 187 -11.47 15.30 -27.80
N VAL A 188 -10.95 14.29 -27.09
CA VAL A 188 -9.55 14.22 -26.65
C VAL A 188 -8.62 13.81 -27.78
N PHE A 189 -9.01 12.82 -28.62
CA PHE A 189 -8.13 12.19 -29.61
C PHE A 189 -8.38 12.59 -31.08
N SER A 190 -9.44 13.35 -31.39
CA SER A 190 -9.83 13.72 -32.76
C SER A 190 -8.89 14.70 -33.48
N GLY A 191 -7.63 14.82 -33.07
CA GLY A 191 -6.65 15.69 -33.72
C GLY A 191 -6.79 17.20 -33.40
N THR A 192 -7.77 17.59 -32.55
CA THR A 192 -7.89 18.97 -32.12
C THR A 192 -6.77 19.31 -31.13
N LYS A 193 -6.08 20.43 -31.36
CA LYS A 193 -5.04 20.95 -30.44
C LYS A 193 -5.61 21.64 -29.20
N ARG A 194 -6.92 21.50 -28.92
CA ARG A 194 -7.56 22.15 -27.78
C ARG A 194 -7.01 21.59 -26.46
N LYS A 195 -6.57 22.49 -25.58
CA LYS A 195 -6.11 22.14 -24.24
C LYS A 195 -7.30 21.90 -23.31
N TYR A 196 -8.35 22.68 -23.42
CA TYR A 196 -9.54 22.63 -22.59
C TYR A 196 -10.74 22.17 -23.44
N ILE A 197 -11.40 21.12 -22.99
CA ILE A 197 -12.46 20.43 -23.72
C ILE A 197 -13.71 20.36 -22.82
N GLY A 198 -14.87 20.61 -23.40
CA GLY A 198 -16.11 20.54 -22.67
C GLY A 198 -16.79 21.92 -22.48
N PRO A 199 -17.90 21.98 -21.73
CA PRO A 199 -18.60 20.87 -21.07
C PRO A 199 -19.15 19.83 -22.06
N ILE A 200 -18.88 18.56 -21.80
CA ILE A 200 -19.47 17.44 -22.53
C ILE A 200 -20.49 16.76 -21.63
N LYS A 201 -21.73 16.55 -22.10
CA LYS A 201 -22.75 15.81 -21.35
C LYS A 201 -22.34 14.32 -21.29
N SER A 202 -22.38 13.72 -20.11
CA SER A 202 -21.96 12.36 -19.83
C SER A 202 -22.91 11.69 -18.83
N GLY A 203 -24.03 11.15 -19.33
CA GLY A 203 -25.15 10.69 -18.50
C GLY A 203 -25.83 11.89 -17.85
N ASP A 204 -25.98 11.86 -16.52
CA ASP A 204 -26.60 12.93 -15.73
C ASP A 204 -25.60 14.05 -15.32
N SER A 205 -24.32 13.89 -15.70
CA SER A 205 -23.24 14.83 -15.36
C SER A 205 -22.63 15.51 -16.58
N TYR A 206 -21.76 16.48 -16.34
CA TYR A 206 -20.98 17.19 -17.33
C TYR A 206 -19.49 17.02 -17.06
N VAL A 207 -18.72 16.78 -18.11
CA VAL A 207 -17.28 16.57 -18.04
C VAL A 207 -16.54 17.73 -18.69
N VAL A 208 -15.52 18.23 -17.98
CA VAL A 208 -14.52 19.17 -18.49
C VAL A 208 -13.17 18.50 -18.42
N VAL A 209 -12.45 18.47 -19.52
CA VAL A 209 -11.12 17.86 -19.61
C VAL A 209 -10.09 18.94 -19.91
N GLU A 210 -9.04 18.99 -19.11
CA GLU A 210 -7.80 19.64 -19.47
C GLU A 210 -6.83 18.61 -20.01
N VAL A 211 -6.39 18.76 -21.24
CA VAL A 211 -5.36 17.93 -21.84
C VAL A 211 -3.99 18.55 -21.57
N ILE A 212 -3.22 17.88 -20.74
CA ILE A 212 -1.85 18.30 -20.35
C ILE A 212 -0.90 17.98 -21.50
N LYS A 213 -0.96 16.74 -22.00
CA LYS A 213 -0.08 16.26 -23.07
C LYS A 213 -0.77 15.16 -23.87
N ARG A 214 -0.49 15.12 -25.17
CA ARG A 214 -0.91 14.02 -26.08
C ARG A 214 0.32 13.32 -26.60
N PHE A 215 0.22 12.02 -26.71
CA PHE A 215 1.26 11.16 -27.23
C PHE A 215 0.68 10.37 -28.44
N PRO A 216 1.19 10.59 -29.65
CA PRO A 216 0.73 9.86 -30.82
C PRO A 216 1.02 8.36 -30.72
N LYS A 217 0.16 7.56 -31.36
CA LYS A 217 0.43 6.15 -31.61
C LYS A 217 1.78 5.97 -32.31
N GLY A 218 2.52 4.93 -31.94
CA GLY A 218 3.84 4.61 -32.50
C GLY A 218 5.01 5.35 -31.84
N THR A 219 4.77 6.34 -30.97
CA THR A 219 5.81 6.96 -30.15
C THR A 219 6.22 6.05 -28.99
N TYR A 220 7.40 6.27 -28.42
CA TYR A 220 7.87 5.49 -27.28
C TYR A 220 7.61 6.26 -25.98
N ARG A 221 7.24 5.54 -24.92
CA ARG A 221 7.26 6.09 -23.57
C ARG A 221 8.71 6.37 -23.17
N SER A 222 8.96 7.51 -22.55
CA SER A 222 10.30 7.85 -22.05
C SER A 222 10.71 6.93 -20.90
N LEU A 223 12.01 6.87 -20.59
CA LEU A 223 12.51 6.12 -19.46
C LEU A 223 11.82 6.56 -18.14
N ASP A 224 11.63 7.87 -17.94
CA ASP A 224 10.96 8.40 -16.75
C ASP A 224 9.50 7.91 -16.62
N GLU A 225 8.79 7.77 -17.76
CA GLU A 225 7.39 7.30 -17.74
C GLU A 225 7.29 5.81 -17.38
N VAL A 226 8.33 5.02 -17.56
CA VAL A 226 8.33 3.57 -17.34
C VAL A 226 9.32 3.11 -16.28
N TYR A 227 10.01 4.04 -15.62
CA TYR A 227 11.08 3.75 -14.65
C TYR A 227 10.62 2.80 -13.54
N ASP A 228 9.54 3.13 -12.86
CA ASP A 228 9.02 2.33 -11.76
C ASP A 228 8.55 0.94 -12.25
N HIS A 229 7.96 0.88 -13.45
CA HIS A 229 7.58 -0.40 -14.05
C HIS A 229 8.80 -1.27 -14.33
N ILE A 230 9.85 -0.73 -14.93
CA ILE A 230 11.10 -1.47 -15.21
C ILE A 230 11.75 -1.91 -13.90
N TYR A 231 11.83 -1.01 -12.91
CA TYR A 231 12.35 -1.32 -11.59
C TYR A 231 11.67 -2.56 -10.99
N LEU A 232 10.33 -2.58 -10.97
CA LEU A 232 9.55 -3.70 -10.44
C LEU A 232 9.77 -5.01 -11.25
N VAL A 233 9.87 -4.93 -12.57
CA VAL A 233 10.14 -6.09 -13.43
C VAL A 233 11.51 -6.70 -13.13
N ILE A 234 12.55 -5.87 -13.07
CA ILE A 234 13.91 -6.33 -12.75
C ILE A 234 13.97 -6.88 -11.33
N GLN A 235 13.41 -6.17 -10.36
CA GLN A 235 13.36 -6.60 -8.96
C GLN A 235 12.69 -7.97 -8.83
N LYS A 236 11.54 -8.17 -9.47
CA LYS A 236 10.82 -9.45 -9.45
C LYS A 236 11.64 -10.57 -10.09
N ARG A 237 12.30 -10.31 -11.22
CA ARG A 237 13.18 -11.30 -11.89
C ARG A 237 14.34 -11.69 -10.98
N LYS A 238 15.02 -10.72 -10.38
CA LYS A 238 16.13 -10.97 -9.44
C LYS A 238 15.65 -11.73 -8.20
N ALA A 239 14.48 -11.36 -7.64
CA ALA A 239 13.91 -12.06 -6.50
C ALA A 239 13.66 -13.54 -6.78
N VAL A 240 13.16 -13.90 -7.97
CA VAL A 240 12.96 -15.30 -8.36
C VAL A 240 14.30 -16.05 -8.44
N ILE A 241 15.31 -15.47 -9.08
CA ILE A 241 16.65 -16.09 -9.21
C ILE A 241 17.30 -16.27 -7.84
N HIS A 242 17.28 -15.22 -7.01
CA HIS A 242 17.88 -15.29 -5.67
C HIS A 242 17.10 -16.23 -4.74
N SER A 243 15.79 -16.32 -4.87
CA SER A 243 14.98 -17.29 -4.10
C SER A 243 15.40 -18.72 -4.40
N ALA A 244 15.58 -19.07 -5.67
CA ALA A 244 16.07 -20.40 -6.06
C ALA A 244 17.43 -20.68 -5.46
N ALA A 245 18.39 -19.74 -5.60
CA ALA A 245 19.74 -19.90 -5.06
C ALA A 245 19.75 -20.02 -3.52
N ILE A 246 18.87 -19.29 -2.81
CA ILE A 246 18.72 -19.42 -1.36
C ILE A 246 18.23 -20.83 -1.00
N ILE A 247 17.17 -21.32 -1.67
CA ILE A 247 16.65 -22.67 -1.42
C ILE A 247 17.71 -23.74 -1.71
N ASP A 248 18.46 -23.60 -2.80
CA ASP A 248 19.53 -24.55 -3.12
C ASP A 248 20.68 -24.53 -2.10
N SER A 249 21.03 -23.36 -1.56
CA SER A 249 21.96 -23.24 -0.44
C SER A 249 21.45 -23.94 0.82
N LEU A 250 20.17 -23.75 1.16
CA LEU A 250 19.57 -24.42 2.31
C LEU A 250 19.50 -25.94 2.16
N LYS A 251 19.26 -26.46 0.94
CA LYS A 251 19.34 -27.91 0.66
C LYS A 251 20.75 -28.49 0.87
N GLN A 252 21.80 -27.70 0.72
CA GLN A 252 23.17 -28.13 1.00
C GLN A 252 23.51 -28.09 2.49
N GLU A 253 22.87 -27.19 3.23
CA GLU A 253 23.11 -26.97 4.66
C GLU A 253 22.32 -27.93 5.55
N TYR A 254 21.08 -28.25 5.15
CA TYR A 254 20.15 -29.06 5.96
C TYR A 254 19.95 -30.45 5.36
N LEU A 255 19.90 -31.47 6.21
CA LEU A 255 19.53 -32.82 5.81
C LEU A 255 18.07 -32.84 5.37
N PHE A 256 17.80 -33.38 4.19
CA PHE A 256 16.45 -33.64 3.71
C PHE A 256 16.38 -34.94 2.92
N GLU A 257 15.25 -35.60 2.95
CA GLU A 257 14.96 -36.77 2.13
C GLU A 257 13.70 -36.52 1.31
N LEU A 258 13.74 -36.94 0.06
CA LEU A 258 12.62 -36.83 -0.87
C LEU A 258 12.25 -38.21 -1.40
N ASN A 259 11.17 -38.79 -0.88
CA ASN A 259 10.65 -40.08 -1.27
C ASN A 259 9.30 -39.93 -1.99
N VAL A 260 9.32 -39.63 -3.28
CA VAL A 260 8.11 -39.48 -4.13
C VAL A 260 7.78 -40.72 -4.99
N GLY A 261 8.50 -41.80 -4.81
CA GLY A 261 8.43 -43.02 -5.63
C GLY A 261 7.27 -44.00 -5.26
N GLY A 262 6.23 -43.54 -4.56
CA GLY A 262 5.14 -44.44 -4.11
C GLY A 262 3.73 -43.86 -4.24
N LEU A 263 3.53 -42.77 -5.01
CA LEU A 263 2.23 -42.16 -5.26
C LEU A 263 1.58 -42.73 -6.54
#